data_63a17ec2b42fa5b288179647e26f9392
#
_entry.id   63a17ec2b42fa5b288179647e26f9392
#
_cell.length_a   1.000
_cell.length_b   1.000
_cell.length_c   1.000
_cell.angle_alpha   90.00
_cell.angle_beta   90.00
_cell.angle_gamma   90.00
#
_symmetry.space_group_name_H-M   'P 1'
#
loop_
_entity.id
_entity.type
_entity.pdbx_description
1 polymer ?
#
loop_
_entity_poly.entity_id
_entity_poly.type
_entity_poly.pdbx_seq_one_letter_code
_entity_poly.pdbx_strand_id
1 'polypeptide(L)'
;VTIGEAMDALKCIRCMHEAYLVIDNFQFLHAALPPVFFTALLEHGGEGLHIIIITQMLKRDMLAVVISKGCLHITADNLRLNAGDISRYYALANVKITPEEAKKVADYTEGWIIAVYLQLRAFKETGRPSNTVGILALMEHLVWDRLTEVQKTFLLYLSPFEMVTIQQVCALIGCSTLPEYALDVLTSPFI
;
A
#
# COMPACT_ATOMS: atom_id res chain seq x y z
N VAL A 1 6.32 -30.47 5.06
CA VAL A 1 5.70 -30.21 3.74
C VAL A 1 6.71 -29.47 2.90
N THR A 2 7.07 -30.03 1.74
CA THR A 2 7.94 -29.39 0.78
C THR A 2 7.13 -28.41 -0.09
N ILE A 3 7.84 -27.48 -0.74
CA ILE A 3 7.18 -26.54 -1.68
C ILE A 3 6.53 -27.32 -2.84
N GLY A 4 7.13 -28.41 -3.30
CA GLY A 4 6.56 -29.28 -4.32
C GLY A 4 5.22 -29.88 -3.90
N GLU A 5 5.16 -30.46 -2.69
CA GLU A 5 3.91 -31.00 -2.14
C GLU A 5 2.82 -29.93 -1.99
N ALA A 6 3.20 -28.70 -1.58
CA ALA A 6 2.26 -27.60 -1.48
C ALA A 6 1.74 -27.16 -2.86
N MET A 7 2.61 -27.13 -3.90
CA MET A 7 2.20 -26.84 -5.27
C MET A 7 1.26 -27.90 -5.83
N ASP A 8 1.53 -29.18 -5.56
CA ASP A 8 0.66 -30.28 -6.01
C ASP A 8 -0.69 -30.25 -5.27
N ALA A 9 -0.69 -29.89 -3.98
CA ALA A 9 -1.92 -29.69 -3.23
C ALA A 9 -2.77 -28.55 -3.82
N LEU A 10 -2.17 -27.42 -4.22
CA LEU A 10 -2.88 -26.32 -4.88
C LEU A 10 -3.59 -26.77 -6.16
N LYS A 11 -2.94 -27.62 -6.98
CA LYS A 11 -3.52 -28.13 -8.22
C LYS A 11 -4.72 -29.05 -7.99
N CYS A 12 -4.82 -29.62 -6.79
CA CYS A 12 -5.89 -30.55 -6.42
C CYS A 12 -7.10 -29.87 -5.78
N ILE A 13 -7.00 -28.55 -5.45
CA ILE A 13 -8.12 -27.83 -4.86
C ILE A 13 -9.29 -27.76 -5.84
N ARG A 14 -10.47 -28.19 -5.38
CA ARG A 14 -11.73 -28.04 -6.10
C ARG A 14 -12.76 -27.56 -5.10
N CYS A 15 -13.40 -26.46 -5.42
CA CYS A 15 -14.46 -25.88 -4.59
C CYS A 15 -15.83 -26.21 -5.21
N MET A 16 -16.71 -26.81 -4.45
CA MET A 16 -18.08 -27.08 -4.90
C MET A 16 -18.93 -25.82 -5.09
N HIS A 17 -18.54 -24.74 -4.42
CA HIS A 17 -19.12 -23.40 -4.50
C HIS A 17 -17.99 -22.39 -4.60
N GLU A 18 -18.30 -21.16 -5.03
CA GLU A 18 -17.33 -20.07 -5.04
C GLU A 18 -16.72 -19.88 -3.65
N ALA A 19 -15.41 -19.93 -3.56
CA ALA A 19 -14.62 -19.75 -2.35
C ALA A 19 -13.56 -18.67 -2.56
N TYR A 20 -13.26 -17.93 -1.50
CA TYR A 20 -12.27 -16.85 -1.53
C TYR A 20 -11.15 -17.16 -0.54
N LEU A 21 -9.93 -17.24 -1.05
CA LEU A 21 -8.72 -17.30 -0.23
C LEU A 21 -8.10 -15.91 -0.20
N VAL A 22 -8.11 -15.28 0.99
CA VAL A 22 -7.47 -13.97 1.18
C VAL A 22 -6.15 -14.17 1.91
N ILE A 23 -5.05 -13.71 1.31
CA ILE A 23 -3.72 -13.71 1.91
C ILE A 23 -3.34 -12.26 2.15
N ASP A 24 -3.40 -11.85 3.42
CA ASP A 24 -3.04 -10.50 3.84
C ASP A 24 -1.57 -10.42 4.26
N ASN A 25 -0.99 -9.21 4.15
CA ASN A 25 0.41 -8.95 4.49
C ASN A 25 1.40 -9.87 3.76
N PHE A 26 1.13 -10.16 2.50
CA PHE A 26 1.93 -11.09 1.70
C PHE A 26 3.40 -10.69 1.60
N GLN A 27 3.76 -9.42 1.79
CA GLN A 27 5.16 -8.95 1.81
C GLN A 27 6.03 -9.70 2.83
N PHE A 28 5.48 -10.19 3.93
CA PHE A 28 6.23 -10.97 4.91
C PHE A 28 6.59 -12.38 4.42
N LEU A 29 5.93 -12.87 3.40
CA LEU A 29 6.20 -14.17 2.80
C LEU A 29 7.22 -14.11 1.65
N HIS A 30 7.61 -12.92 1.19
CA HIS A 30 8.49 -12.74 0.03
C HIS A 30 9.85 -13.43 0.16
N ALA A 31 10.39 -13.53 1.39
CA ALA A 31 11.67 -14.21 1.63
C ALA A 31 11.53 -15.72 1.75
N ALA A 32 10.35 -16.20 2.16
CA ALA A 32 10.10 -17.61 2.41
C ALA A 32 9.53 -18.35 1.20
N LEU A 33 8.86 -17.64 0.28
CA LEU A 33 8.20 -18.23 -0.87
C LEU A 33 8.99 -17.94 -2.16
N PRO A 34 9.46 -18.97 -2.88
CA PRO A 34 10.11 -18.76 -4.16
C PRO A 34 9.10 -18.30 -5.22
N PRO A 35 9.55 -17.58 -6.27
CA PRO A 35 8.68 -17.10 -7.35
C PRO A 35 7.87 -18.20 -8.03
N VAL A 36 8.41 -19.42 -8.10
CA VAL A 36 7.71 -20.58 -8.69
C VAL A 36 6.46 -20.96 -7.90
N PHE A 37 6.47 -20.81 -6.57
CA PHE A 37 5.28 -21.07 -5.74
C PHE A 37 4.23 -19.98 -5.95
N PHE A 38 4.67 -18.71 -6.04
CA PHE A 38 3.78 -17.60 -6.35
C PHE A 38 3.10 -17.78 -7.72
N THR A 39 3.88 -18.20 -8.73
CA THR A 39 3.33 -18.54 -10.04
C THR A 39 2.29 -19.65 -9.95
N ALA A 40 2.60 -20.73 -9.23
CA ALA A 40 1.66 -21.83 -9.03
C ALA A 40 0.38 -21.41 -8.30
N LEU A 41 0.50 -20.52 -7.31
CA LEU A 41 -0.65 -19.97 -6.59
C LEU A 41 -1.59 -19.21 -7.55
N LEU A 42 -1.04 -18.41 -8.45
CA LEU A 42 -1.82 -17.64 -9.43
C LEU A 42 -2.39 -18.52 -10.57
N GLU A 43 -1.71 -19.59 -10.94
CA GLU A 43 -2.16 -20.49 -12.03
C GLU A 43 -3.17 -21.53 -11.58
N HIS A 44 -3.08 -21.98 -10.33
CA HIS A 44 -3.81 -23.12 -9.83
C HIS A 44 -4.78 -22.77 -8.69
N GLY A 45 -5.41 -21.60 -8.79
CA GLY A 45 -6.47 -21.23 -7.88
C GLY A 45 -7.63 -22.22 -7.80
N GLY A 46 -7.65 -23.22 -8.71
CA GLY A 46 -8.67 -24.25 -8.76
C GLY A 46 -10.02 -23.73 -9.30
N GLU A 47 -10.86 -24.67 -9.70
CA GLU A 47 -12.22 -24.33 -10.12
C GLU A 47 -13.03 -23.83 -8.92
N GLY A 48 -13.65 -22.65 -9.07
CA GLY A 48 -14.44 -22.02 -8.00
C GLY A 48 -13.63 -21.38 -6.87
N LEU A 49 -12.27 -21.34 -6.94
CA LEU A 49 -11.44 -20.66 -5.95
C LEU A 49 -10.93 -19.32 -6.49
N HIS A 50 -11.26 -18.23 -5.77
CA HIS A 50 -10.75 -16.90 -6.02
C HIS A 50 -9.65 -16.56 -5.02
N ILE A 51 -8.46 -16.20 -5.50
CA ILE A 51 -7.32 -15.84 -4.64
C ILE A 51 -7.16 -14.33 -4.64
N ILE A 52 -7.18 -13.73 -3.45
CA ILE A 52 -6.97 -12.30 -3.22
C ILE A 52 -5.69 -12.14 -2.39
N ILE A 53 -4.69 -11.49 -2.98
CA ILE A 53 -3.42 -11.21 -2.31
C ILE A 53 -3.37 -9.73 -1.97
N ILE A 54 -3.21 -9.43 -0.68
CA ILE A 54 -3.07 -8.07 -0.16
C ILE A 54 -1.61 -7.89 0.26
N THR A 55 -0.93 -6.90 -0.30
CA THR A 55 0.48 -6.65 -0.03
C THR A 55 0.80 -5.16 -0.13
N GLN A 56 1.68 -4.67 0.71
CA GLN A 56 2.16 -3.29 0.64
C GLN A 56 3.09 -3.07 -0.55
N MET A 57 3.87 -4.09 -0.89
CA MET A 57 4.77 -4.05 -2.03
C MET A 57 4.87 -5.43 -2.68
N LEU A 58 5.10 -5.43 -3.99
CA LEU A 58 5.31 -6.64 -4.77
C LEU A 58 6.69 -6.58 -5.41
N LYS A 59 7.49 -7.64 -5.24
CA LYS A 59 8.81 -7.73 -5.88
C LYS A 59 8.66 -7.70 -7.40
N ARG A 60 9.67 -7.17 -8.09
CA ARG A 60 9.65 -6.98 -9.55
C ARG A 60 9.40 -8.27 -10.32
N ASP A 61 9.99 -9.39 -9.88
CA ASP A 61 9.80 -10.72 -10.47
C ASP A 61 8.35 -11.21 -10.29
N MET A 62 7.76 -11.01 -9.12
CA MET A 62 6.35 -11.34 -8.86
C MET A 62 5.40 -10.44 -9.64
N LEU A 63 5.69 -9.14 -9.75
CA LEU A 63 4.91 -8.22 -10.58
C LEU A 63 4.90 -8.65 -12.05
N ALA A 64 6.04 -9.10 -12.57
CA ALA A 64 6.13 -9.65 -13.92
C ALA A 64 5.22 -10.87 -14.12
N VAL A 65 5.10 -11.74 -13.12
CA VAL A 65 4.16 -12.87 -13.14
C VAL A 65 2.71 -12.40 -13.16
N VAL A 66 2.34 -11.46 -12.27
CA VAL A 66 0.97 -10.89 -12.22
C VAL A 66 0.55 -10.35 -13.58
N ILE A 67 1.41 -9.57 -14.23
CA ILE A 67 1.16 -8.99 -15.55
C ILE A 67 1.06 -10.07 -16.62
N SER A 68 2.01 -11.02 -16.64
CA SER A 68 2.06 -12.08 -17.67
C SER A 68 0.87 -13.05 -17.59
N LYS A 69 0.30 -13.23 -16.41
CA LYS A 69 -0.87 -14.09 -16.17
C LYS A 69 -2.20 -13.37 -16.30
N GLY A 70 -2.20 -12.08 -16.59
CA GLY A 70 -3.42 -11.27 -16.72
C GLY A 70 -4.23 -11.17 -15.43
N CYS A 71 -3.58 -11.26 -14.27
CA CYS A 71 -4.25 -11.11 -13.00
C CYS A 71 -4.75 -9.66 -12.83
N LEU A 72 -5.88 -9.50 -12.15
CA LEU A 72 -6.34 -8.16 -11.76
C LEU A 72 -5.35 -7.58 -10.74
N HIS A 73 -4.70 -6.48 -11.12
CA HIS A 73 -3.77 -5.76 -10.26
C HIS A 73 -4.39 -4.44 -9.85
N ILE A 74 -4.73 -4.32 -8.57
CA ILE A 74 -5.26 -3.10 -7.96
C ILE A 74 -4.12 -2.42 -7.22
N THR A 75 -3.74 -1.24 -7.68
CA THR A 75 -2.68 -0.41 -7.09
C THR A 75 -3.24 0.61 -6.11
N ALA A 76 -2.36 1.28 -5.36
CA ALA A 76 -2.74 2.39 -4.49
C ALA A 76 -3.52 3.49 -5.25
N ASP A 77 -3.13 3.79 -6.49
CA ASP A 77 -3.81 4.79 -7.32
C ASP A 77 -5.26 4.40 -7.67
N ASN A 78 -5.53 3.11 -7.85
CA ASN A 78 -6.90 2.62 -8.05
C ASN A 78 -7.79 2.76 -6.81
N LEU A 79 -7.17 2.85 -5.62
CA LEU A 79 -7.84 2.98 -4.33
C LEU A 79 -7.98 4.44 -3.87
N ARG A 80 -7.39 5.39 -4.57
CA ARG A 80 -7.54 6.82 -4.28
C ARG A 80 -8.96 7.28 -4.59
N LEU A 81 -9.55 8.00 -3.65
CA LEU A 81 -10.90 8.56 -3.79
C LEU A 81 -10.86 9.88 -4.54
N ASN A 82 -11.60 9.98 -5.64
CA ASN A 82 -11.85 11.27 -6.30
C ASN A 82 -12.94 12.08 -5.57
N ALA A 83 -13.17 13.33 -5.97
CA ALA A 83 -14.16 14.21 -5.34
C ALA A 83 -15.58 13.62 -5.33
N GLY A 84 -15.96 12.89 -6.39
CA GLY A 84 -17.26 12.20 -6.46
C GLY A 84 -17.36 11.04 -5.45
N ASP A 85 -16.28 10.27 -5.29
CA ASP A 85 -16.20 9.19 -4.29
C ASP A 85 -16.25 9.75 -2.87
N ILE A 86 -15.55 10.86 -2.62
CA ILE A 86 -15.55 11.57 -1.32
C ILE A 86 -16.96 12.06 -1.00
N SER A 87 -17.66 12.68 -1.95
CA SER A 87 -19.05 13.10 -1.76
C SER A 87 -19.94 11.93 -1.37
N ARG A 88 -19.81 10.79 -2.05
CA ARG A 88 -20.56 9.56 -1.72
C ARG A 88 -20.17 9.02 -0.34
N TYR A 89 -18.89 9.00 -0.01
CA TYR A 89 -18.40 8.55 1.29
C TYR A 89 -18.93 9.39 2.44
N TYR A 90 -18.95 10.73 2.28
CA TYR A 90 -19.54 11.64 3.27
C TYR A 90 -21.05 11.46 3.38
N ALA A 91 -21.75 11.25 2.27
CA ALA A 91 -23.19 10.99 2.27
C ALA A 91 -23.54 9.69 3.04
N LEU A 92 -22.75 8.61 2.91
CA LEU A 92 -22.90 7.39 3.70
C LEU A 92 -22.75 7.64 5.20
N ALA A 93 -22.00 8.64 5.58
CA ALA A 93 -21.81 9.07 6.98
C ALA A 93 -22.85 10.13 7.44
N ASN A 94 -23.90 10.39 6.63
CA ASN A 94 -24.92 11.41 6.82
C ASN A 94 -24.35 12.85 6.87
N VAL A 95 -23.26 13.11 6.18
CA VAL A 95 -22.67 14.43 6.02
C VAL A 95 -22.85 14.89 4.57
N LYS A 96 -23.44 16.07 4.38
CA LYS A 96 -23.57 16.72 3.08
C LYS A 96 -22.46 17.73 2.90
N ILE A 97 -21.72 17.65 1.81
CA ILE A 97 -20.69 18.59 1.39
C ILE A 97 -20.97 19.06 -0.03
N THR A 98 -20.54 20.27 -0.34
CA THR A 98 -20.63 20.80 -1.71
C THR A 98 -19.58 20.14 -2.62
N PRO A 99 -19.75 20.19 -3.97
CA PRO A 99 -18.73 19.72 -4.90
C PRO A 99 -17.37 20.41 -4.71
N GLU A 100 -17.38 21.70 -4.36
CA GLU A 100 -16.18 22.48 -4.11
C GLU A 100 -15.45 22.01 -2.83
N GLU A 101 -16.22 21.68 -1.79
CA GLU A 101 -15.66 21.11 -0.55
C GLU A 101 -15.08 19.71 -0.79
N ALA A 102 -15.81 18.87 -1.54
CA ALA A 102 -15.34 17.53 -1.91
C ALA A 102 -14.03 17.61 -2.71
N LYS A 103 -13.92 18.57 -3.64
CA LYS A 103 -12.69 18.80 -4.40
C LYS A 103 -11.55 19.23 -3.49
N LYS A 104 -11.77 20.18 -2.56
CA LYS A 104 -10.76 20.61 -1.59
C LYS A 104 -10.28 19.44 -0.72
N VAL A 105 -11.19 18.58 -0.29
CA VAL A 105 -10.81 17.38 0.49
C VAL A 105 -9.98 16.43 -0.39
N ALA A 106 -10.35 16.20 -1.66
CA ALA A 106 -9.59 15.38 -2.59
C ALA A 106 -8.17 15.93 -2.83
N ASP A 107 -8.07 17.21 -3.13
CA ASP A 107 -6.79 17.88 -3.38
C ASP A 107 -5.86 17.84 -2.15
N TYR A 108 -6.45 18.02 -0.96
CA TYR A 108 -5.70 18.03 0.30
C TYR A 108 -5.26 16.62 0.77
N THR A 109 -6.11 15.62 0.58
CA THR A 109 -5.87 14.24 1.04
C THR A 109 -5.24 13.36 -0.03
N GLU A 110 -5.11 13.89 -1.25
CA GLU A 110 -4.76 13.13 -2.45
C GLU A 110 -5.63 11.87 -2.63
N GLY A 111 -6.85 11.89 -2.09
CA GLY A 111 -7.77 10.78 -2.11
C GLY A 111 -7.41 9.60 -1.20
N TRP A 112 -6.43 9.75 -0.31
CA TRP A 112 -6.05 8.69 0.63
C TRP A 112 -7.14 8.46 1.67
N ILE A 113 -7.73 7.27 1.71
CA ILE A 113 -8.94 6.97 2.48
C ILE A 113 -8.81 7.29 3.98
N ILE A 114 -7.64 7.04 4.60
CA ILE A 114 -7.44 7.36 6.03
C ILE A 114 -7.46 8.87 6.25
N ALA A 115 -6.83 9.64 5.37
CA ALA A 115 -6.85 11.11 5.44
C ALA A 115 -8.27 11.65 5.21
N VAL A 116 -9.01 11.10 4.24
CA VAL A 116 -10.41 11.43 3.99
C VAL A 116 -11.28 11.10 5.20
N TYR A 117 -11.08 9.95 5.86
CA TYR A 117 -11.78 9.57 7.08
C TYR A 117 -11.51 10.55 8.24
N LEU A 118 -10.26 10.96 8.44
CA LEU A 118 -9.90 11.96 9.46
C LEU A 118 -10.55 13.32 9.18
N GLN A 119 -10.58 13.74 7.92
CA GLN A 119 -11.29 14.95 7.51
C GLN A 119 -12.80 14.85 7.77
N LEU A 120 -13.41 13.69 7.49
CA LEU A 120 -14.81 13.46 7.80
C LEU A 120 -15.09 13.55 9.31
N ARG A 121 -14.22 12.96 10.15
CA ARG A 121 -14.36 13.08 11.61
C ARG A 121 -14.30 14.53 12.06
N ALA A 122 -13.28 15.26 11.62
CA ALA A 122 -13.12 16.66 11.96
C ALA A 122 -14.33 17.50 11.47
N PHE A 123 -14.86 17.22 10.29
CA PHE A 123 -16.05 17.88 9.77
C PHE A 123 -17.28 17.61 10.65
N LYS A 124 -17.45 16.39 11.17
CA LYS A 124 -18.56 16.07 12.10
C LYS A 124 -18.47 16.83 13.43
N GLU A 125 -17.25 17.10 13.89
CA GLU A 125 -17.01 17.80 15.16
C GLU A 125 -17.11 19.31 15.02
N THR A 126 -16.65 19.88 13.91
CA THR A 126 -16.46 21.33 13.74
C THR A 126 -17.40 21.98 12.72
N GLY A 127 -18.07 21.17 11.89
CA GLY A 127 -18.87 21.64 10.76
C GLY A 127 -18.05 22.18 9.59
N ARG A 128 -16.71 22.02 9.61
CA ARG A 128 -15.79 22.49 8.56
C ARG A 128 -14.69 21.48 8.32
N PRO A 129 -14.12 21.41 7.09
CA PRO A 129 -12.90 20.65 6.86
C PRO A 129 -11.79 21.15 7.80
N SER A 130 -11.17 20.23 8.54
CA SER A 130 -10.12 20.58 9.49
C SER A 130 -8.79 20.77 8.75
N ASN A 131 -7.97 21.69 9.22
CA ASN A 131 -6.60 21.79 8.74
C ASN A 131 -5.71 20.69 9.37
N THR A 132 -4.85 20.11 8.56
CA THR A 132 -3.53 19.47 8.75
C THR A 132 -3.22 18.68 10.05
N VAL A 133 -3.66 19.08 11.23
CA VAL A 133 -3.14 18.56 12.51
C VAL A 133 -3.39 17.05 12.70
N GLY A 134 -4.57 16.57 12.33
CA GLY A 134 -4.91 15.15 12.52
C GLY A 134 -4.15 14.21 11.59
N ILE A 135 -3.88 14.63 10.35
CA ILE A 135 -3.13 13.81 9.36
C ILE A 135 -1.65 13.79 9.74
N LEU A 136 -1.07 14.93 10.10
CA LEU A 136 0.33 15.01 10.54
C LEU A 136 0.56 14.16 11.79
N ALA A 137 -0.30 14.26 12.80
CA ALA A 137 -0.20 13.42 14.00
C ALA A 137 -0.34 11.93 13.69
N LEU A 138 -1.20 11.57 12.74
CA LEU A 138 -1.33 10.19 12.29
C LEU A 138 -0.06 9.71 11.59
N MET A 139 0.49 10.50 10.67
CA MET A 139 1.73 10.18 9.97
C MET A 139 2.91 10.10 10.93
N GLU A 140 2.98 11.00 11.91
CA GLU A 140 3.96 10.92 12.98
C GLU A 140 3.86 9.58 13.70
N HIS A 141 2.69 9.20 14.15
CA HIS A 141 2.48 7.95 14.90
C HIS A 141 2.66 6.68 14.04
N LEU A 142 2.15 6.66 12.83
CA LEU A 142 2.17 5.47 11.96
C LEU A 142 3.52 5.24 11.26
N VAL A 143 4.23 6.32 10.96
CA VAL A 143 5.46 6.27 10.17
C VAL A 143 6.65 6.71 11.01
N TRP A 144 6.67 7.96 11.44
CA TRP A 144 7.84 8.56 12.07
C TRP A 144 8.26 7.87 13.38
N ASP A 145 7.29 7.58 14.28
CA ASP A 145 7.57 6.93 15.56
C ASP A 145 8.14 5.52 15.43
N ARG A 146 7.90 4.88 14.29
CA ARG A 146 8.37 3.51 14.02
C ARG A 146 9.77 3.46 13.44
N LEU A 147 10.28 4.59 12.96
CA LEU A 147 11.61 4.67 12.38
C LEU A 147 12.68 4.70 13.48
N THR A 148 13.79 4.03 13.23
CA THR A 148 15.00 4.18 14.06
C THR A 148 15.60 5.57 13.90
N GLU A 149 16.40 6.02 14.84
CA GLU A 149 17.05 7.34 14.77
C GLU A 149 17.96 7.50 13.54
N VAL A 150 18.58 6.40 13.08
CA VAL A 150 19.38 6.40 11.85
C VAL A 150 18.49 6.61 10.63
N GLN A 151 17.34 5.96 10.56
CA GLN A 151 16.36 6.14 9.48
C GLN A 151 15.75 7.54 9.48
N LYS A 152 15.42 8.09 10.64
CA LYS A 152 14.93 9.47 10.78
C LYS A 152 15.97 10.48 10.29
N THR A 153 17.22 10.31 10.72
CA THR A 153 18.34 11.16 10.27
C THR A 153 18.53 11.08 8.77
N PHE A 154 18.45 9.88 8.21
CA PHE A 154 18.53 9.66 6.76
C PHE A 154 17.42 10.42 6.01
N LEU A 155 16.16 10.32 6.46
CA LEU A 155 15.06 11.06 5.85
C LEU A 155 15.22 12.57 5.95
N LEU A 156 15.72 13.07 7.08
CA LEU A 156 16.02 14.49 7.23
C LEU A 156 17.08 14.98 6.23
N TYR A 157 18.09 14.16 5.92
CA TYR A 157 19.07 14.49 4.86
C TYR A 157 18.45 14.51 3.47
N LEU A 158 17.42 13.69 3.21
CA LEU A 158 16.73 13.66 1.93
C LEU A 158 15.65 14.73 1.78
N SER A 159 15.13 15.26 2.89
CA SER A 159 13.97 16.19 2.89
C SER A 159 14.11 17.44 2.02
N PRO A 160 15.31 17.98 1.71
CA PRO A 160 15.43 19.13 0.83
C PRO A 160 15.26 18.80 -0.67
N PHE A 161 15.22 17.53 -1.02
CA PHE A 161 15.21 17.09 -2.42
C PHE A 161 13.81 16.57 -2.79
N GLU A 162 13.27 17.02 -3.91
CA GLU A 162 12.01 16.48 -4.47
C GLU A 162 12.23 15.10 -5.12
N MET A 163 13.39 14.91 -5.75
CA MET A 163 13.79 13.63 -6.36
C MET A 163 15.27 13.41 -6.18
N VAL A 164 15.65 12.17 -5.90
CA VAL A 164 17.05 11.76 -5.78
C VAL A 164 17.30 10.43 -6.48
N THR A 165 18.46 10.29 -7.09
CA THR A 165 18.93 8.99 -7.60
C THR A 165 19.68 8.23 -6.51
N ILE A 166 19.75 6.90 -6.62
CA ILE A 166 20.54 6.07 -5.69
C ILE A 166 22.00 6.54 -5.61
N GLN A 167 22.59 6.96 -6.73
CA GLN A 167 23.96 7.48 -6.74
C GLN A 167 24.12 8.77 -5.93
N GLN A 168 23.13 9.68 -6.03
CA GLN A 168 23.11 10.92 -5.23
C GLN A 168 22.93 10.62 -3.74
N VAL A 169 22.04 9.68 -3.41
CA VAL A 169 21.85 9.21 -2.03
C VAL A 169 23.16 8.64 -1.47
N CYS A 170 23.80 7.73 -2.19
CA CYS A 170 25.07 7.15 -1.78
C CYS A 170 26.17 8.21 -1.58
N ALA A 171 26.24 9.20 -2.47
CA ALA A 171 27.19 10.31 -2.33
C ALA A 171 26.86 11.17 -1.10
N LEU A 172 25.60 11.43 -0.82
CA LEU A 172 25.15 12.24 0.32
C LEU A 172 25.51 11.59 1.66
N ILE A 173 25.38 10.27 1.78
CA ILE A 173 25.68 9.53 3.01
C ILE A 173 27.11 8.98 3.05
N GLY A 174 27.92 9.24 2.02
CA GLY A 174 29.32 8.82 1.96
C GLY A 174 29.55 7.32 1.80
N CYS A 175 28.61 6.58 1.18
CA CYS A 175 28.66 5.13 0.98
C CYS A 175 28.79 4.78 -0.51
N SER A 176 29.44 3.65 -0.80
CA SER A 176 29.53 3.11 -2.17
C SER A 176 28.28 2.34 -2.59
N THR A 177 27.54 1.80 -1.63
CA THR A 177 26.28 1.06 -1.82
C THR A 177 25.26 1.50 -0.79
N LEU A 178 23.97 1.38 -1.12
CA LEU A 178 22.90 1.74 -0.21
C LEU A 178 22.92 0.82 1.00
N PRO A 179 23.01 1.34 2.24
CA PRO A 179 22.86 0.53 3.45
C PRO A 179 21.45 -0.03 3.58
N GLU A 180 21.30 -1.14 4.30
CA GLU A 180 20.01 -1.82 4.50
C GLU A 180 18.95 -0.88 5.10
N TYR A 181 19.30 -0.10 6.12
CA TYR A 181 18.37 0.85 6.74
C TYR A 181 17.84 1.91 5.75
N ALA A 182 18.66 2.32 4.78
CA ALA A 182 18.26 3.29 3.76
C ALA A 182 17.37 2.61 2.70
N LEU A 183 17.67 1.36 2.36
CA LEU A 183 16.85 0.57 1.44
C LEU A 183 15.46 0.34 2.04
N ASP A 184 15.36 -0.04 3.32
CA ASP A 184 14.10 -0.24 4.04
C ASP A 184 13.23 1.00 3.99
N VAL A 185 13.83 2.17 4.22
CA VAL A 185 13.12 3.45 4.18
C VAL A 185 12.64 3.77 2.76
N LEU A 186 13.51 3.70 1.75
CA LEU A 186 13.18 4.04 0.36
C LEU A 186 12.20 3.06 -0.30
N THR A 187 12.03 1.88 0.25
CA THR A 187 11.05 0.88 -0.20
C THR A 187 9.77 0.89 0.63
N SER A 188 9.71 1.74 1.66
CA SER A 188 8.51 1.90 2.48
C SER A 188 7.37 2.52 1.66
N PRO A 189 6.15 1.97 1.74
CA PRO A 189 5.00 2.48 0.98
C PRO A 189 4.50 3.85 1.45
N PHE A 190 5.07 4.40 2.51
CA PHE A 190 4.67 5.69 3.09
C PHE A 190 5.72 6.80 2.92
N ILE A 191 6.79 6.55 2.17
CA ILE A 191 7.90 7.50 1.98
C ILE A 191 8.17 7.71 0.51
#